data_67693688d8dfaf84fd397f4486dc16e2
#
_entry.id   67693688d8dfaf84fd397f4486dc16e2
#
_cell.length_a   1.000
_cell.length_b   1.000
_cell.length_c   1.000
_cell.angle_alpha   90.00
_cell.angle_beta   90.00
_cell.angle_gamma   90.00
#
_symmetry.space_group_name_H-M   'P 1'
#
loop_
_entity.id
_entity.type
_entity.pdbx_description
1 polymer ?
#
loop_
_entity_poly.entity_id
_entity_poly.type
_entity_poly.pdbx_seq_one_letter_code
_entity_poly.pdbx_strand_id
1 'polypeptide(L)'
;DALVHQAVFVDGTAHLLNWLGDTATRLIFTSSTSVYPQTDGNWVDETANHDGATGTAINLLQAEALFQESPQLATILRVAGIYGPERGYLYRQFLKDEAVITQGGSRWINMIHRDDVVSALVTALNIPPGIYNTSDDEPLTQRAFFEWLAEELDKTVPPEGEVQKRKRAMTNKRVCNAKLKATDWQLKYPNFREGYGALISEEQGGH
;
A
#
# COMPACT_ATOMS: atom_id res chain seq x y z
N ASP A 1 14.17 -9.53 -7.54
CA ASP A 1 14.47 -10.93 -7.60
C ASP A 1 13.64 -11.71 -6.57
N ALA A 2 12.97 -12.80 -7.02
CA ALA A 2 12.05 -13.55 -6.15
C ALA A 2 12.79 -14.28 -5.02
N LEU A 3 14.02 -14.73 -5.28
CA LEU A 3 14.86 -15.40 -4.28
C LEU A 3 15.28 -14.44 -3.16
N VAL A 4 15.68 -13.22 -3.50
CA VAL A 4 16.02 -12.20 -2.49
C VAL A 4 14.79 -11.86 -1.66
N HIS A 5 13.63 -11.76 -2.29
CA HIS A 5 12.38 -11.47 -1.59
C HIS A 5 11.98 -12.60 -0.63
N GLN A 6 12.16 -13.86 -1.03
CA GLN A 6 11.97 -15.02 -0.18
C GLN A 6 12.93 -14.98 1.02
N ALA A 7 14.23 -14.83 0.78
CA ALA A 7 15.24 -14.79 1.84
C ALA A 7 14.96 -13.70 2.89
N VAL A 8 14.48 -12.52 2.44
CA VAL A 8 14.18 -11.41 3.36
C VAL A 8 12.87 -11.64 4.12
N PHE A 9 11.78 -11.95 3.41
CA PHE A 9 10.44 -11.96 4.02
C PHE A 9 10.08 -13.31 4.65
N VAL A 10 10.46 -14.44 4.07
CA VAL A 10 10.11 -15.76 4.62
C VAL A 10 11.20 -16.24 5.57
N ASP A 11 12.42 -16.42 5.06
CA ASP A 11 13.51 -16.98 5.85
C ASP A 11 13.92 -16.04 6.99
N GLY A 12 13.95 -14.72 6.72
CA GLY A 12 14.21 -13.70 7.75
C GLY A 12 13.15 -13.68 8.84
N THR A 13 11.87 -13.82 8.49
CA THR A 13 10.79 -13.94 9.48
C THR A 13 10.94 -15.20 10.32
N ALA A 14 11.20 -16.36 9.69
CA ALA A 14 11.40 -17.60 10.41
C ALA A 14 12.58 -17.51 11.39
N HIS A 15 13.70 -16.91 10.98
CA HIS A 15 14.86 -16.69 11.85
C HIS A 15 14.53 -15.76 13.03
N LEU A 16 13.80 -14.66 12.78
CA LEU A 16 13.38 -13.73 13.83
C LEU A 16 12.49 -14.43 14.86
N LEU A 17 11.46 -15.17 14.40
CA LEU A 17 10.54 -15.87 15.28
C LEU A 17 11.24 -16.97 16.08
N ASN A 18 12.16 -17.71 15.46
CA ASN A 18 12.97 -18.71 16.16
C ASN A 18 13.90 -18.07 17.22
N TRP A 19 14.47 -16.90 16.93
CA TRP A 19 15.30 -16.16 17.89
C TRP A 19 14.48 -15.65 19.08
N LEU A 20 13.25 -15.18 18.85
CA LEU A 20 12.33 -14.72 19.90
C LEU A 20 11.86 -15.88 20.79
N GLY A 21 11.75 -17.10 20.25
CA GLY A 21 11.24 -18.25 20.98
C GLY A 21 9.86 -18.00 21.59
N ASP A 22 9.67 -18.36 22.84
CA ASP A 22 8.41 -18.17 23.60
C ASP A 22 8.32 -16.80 24.31
N THR A 23 9.19 -15.85 23.95
CA THR A 23 9.16 -14.52 24.56
C THR A 23 7.83 -13.82 24.28
N ALA A 24 7.13 -13.39 25.32
CA ALA A 24 5.89 -12.63 25.20
C ALA A 24 6.19 -11.23 24.63
N THR A 25 6.11 -11.11 23.30
CA THR A 25 6.43 -9.89 22.54
C THR A 25 5.29 -9.55 21.60
N ARG A 26 5.01 -8.27 21.43
CA ARG A 26 4.14 -7.79 20.37
C ARG A 26 4.96 -7.53 19.11
N LEU A 27 4.52 -8.08 18.00
CA LEU A 27 5.14 -7.93 16.69
C LEU A 27 4.23 -7.13 15.76
N ILE A 28 4.82 -6.24 14.98
CA ILE A 28 4.13 -5.52 13.93
C ILE A 28 4.84 -5.81 12.62
N PHE A 29 4.14 -6.42 11.69
CA PHE A 29 4.66 -6.72 10.36
C PHE A 29 4.04 -5.80 9.31
N THR A 30 4.87 -5.06 8.59
CA THR A 30 4.44 -4.23 7.47
C THR A 30 4.43 -5.08 6.20
N SER A 31 3.25 -5.57 5.83
CA SER A 31 2.98 -6.28 4.60
C SER A 31 2.49 -5.31 3.51
N SER A 32 1.88 -5.80 2.45
CA SER A 32 1.43 -4.99 1.33
C SER A 32 0.08 -5.45 0.80
N THR A 33 -0.75 -4.52 0.36
CA THR A 33 -1.98 -4.83 -0.39
C THR A 33 -1.74 -5.51 -1.75
N SER A 34 -0.47 -5.69 -2.14
CA SER A 34 -0.10 -6.50 -3.31
C SER A 34 -0.38 -8.00 -3.14
N VAL A 35 -0.68 -8.46 -1.94
CA VAL A 35 -1.12 -9.83 -1.65
C VAL A 35 -2.49 -10.16 -2.28
N TYR A 36 -3.30 -9.16 -2.58
CA TYR A 36 -4.60 -9.30 -3.22
C TYR A 36 -4.47 -9.43 -4.74
N PRO A 37 -4.80 -10.59 -5.34
CA PRO A 37 -4.64 -10.84 -6.77
C PRO A 37 -5.78 -10.32 -7.65
N GLN A 38 -6.88 -9.82 -7.10
CA GLN A 38 -8.09 -9.43 -7.82
C GLN A 38 -7.82 -8.45 -8.96
N THR A 39 -8.55 -8.62 -10.07
CA THR A 39 -8.36 -7.87 -11.33
C THR A 39 -9.64 -7.22 -11.84
N ASP A 40 -10.75 -7.35 -11.13
CA ASP A 40 -12.10 -6.97 -11.56
C ASP A 40 -12.55 -5.60 -11.04
N GLY A 41 -11.70 -4.89 -10.28
CA GLY A 41 -12.02 -3.59 -9.71
C GLY A 41 -12.92 -3.64 -8.48
N ASN A 42 -13.24 -4.83 -7.96
CA ASN A 42 -14.08 -4.97 -6.78
C ASN A 42 -13.38 -4.53 -5.48
N TRP A 43 -14.18 -4.33 -4.44
CA TRP A 43 -13.69 -4.09 -3.10
C TRP A 43 -13.10 -5.38 -2.51
N VAL A 44 -11.98 -5.24 -1.82
CA VAL A 44 -11.34 -6.30 -1.04
C VAL A 44 -11.12 -5.83 0.38
N ASP A 45 -11.39 -6.71 1.33
CA ASP A 45 -11.05 -6.56 2.74
C ASP A 45 -10.06 -7.66 3.18
N GLU A 46 -9.80 -7.75 4.47
CA GLU A 46 -8.87 -8.71 5.04
C GLU A 46 -9.29 -10.17 4.90
N THR A 47 -10.57 -10.43 4.56
CA THR A 47 -11.15 -11.78 4.36
C THR A 47 -11.09 -12.23 2.90
N ALA A 48 -10.72 -11.34 1.97
CA ALA A 48 -10.62 -11.67 0.55
C ALA A 48 -9.64 -12.82 0.30
N ASN A 49 -10.01 -13.74 -0.59
CA ASN A 49 -9.13 -14.85 -0.92
C ASN A 49 -7.87 -14.40 -1.66
N HIS A 50 -6.85 -15.24 -1.64
CA HIS A 50 -5.56 -15.01 -2.28
C HIS A 50 -5.28 -15.96 -3.44
N ASP A 51 -6.33 -16.65 -3.94
CA ASP A 51 -6.23 -17.56 -5.07
C ASP A 51 -5.73 -16.81 -6.30
N GLY A 52 -4.66 -17.32 -6.92
CA GLY A 52 -4.00 -16.64 -8.03
C GLY A 52 -2.91 -15.65 -7.63
N ALA A 53 -2.59 -15.49 -6.34
CA ALA A 53 -1.41 -14.74 -5.92
C ALA A 53 -0.13 -15.31 -6.55
N THR A 54 0.78 -14.45 -7.01
CA THR A 54 1.99 -14.85 -7.71
C THR A 54 3.22 -14.07 -7.27
N GLY A 55 4.39 -14.62 -7.50
CA GLY A 55 5.67 -13.93 -7.29
C GLY A 55 5.87 -13.48 -5.84
N THR A 56 6.15 -12.20 -5.65
CA THR A 56 6.45 -11.66 -4.31
C THR A 56 5.24 -11.62 -3.38
N ALA A 57 4.01 -11.69 -3.90
CA ALA A 57 2.80 -11.76 -3.07
C ALA A 57 2.74 -13.09 -2.28
N ILE A 58 3.18 -14.20 -2.89
CA ILE A 58 3.25 -15.50 -2.21
C ILE A 58 4.20 -15.41 -1.00
N ASN A 59 5.38 -14.81 -1.17
CA ASN A 59 6.36 -14.70 -0.08
C ASN A 59 5.83 -13.81 1.08
N LEU A 60 5.08 -12.76 0.76
CA LEU A 60 4.43 -11.95 1.80
C LEU A 60 3.35 -12.75 2.54
N LEU A 61 2.52 -13.50 1.83
CA LEU A 61 1.50 -14.36 2.46
C LEU A 61 2.11 -15.45 3.34
N GLN A 62 3.22 -16.04 2.91
CA GLN A 62 3.97 -17.00 3.73
C GLN A 62 4.55 -16.34 4.99
N ALA A 63 5.10 -15.13 4.89
CA ALA A 63 5.57 -14.38 6.05
C ALA A 63 4.40 -14.03 6.99
N GLU A 64 3.26 -13.58 6.46
CA GLU A 64 2.05 -13.32 7.24
C GLU A 64 1.60 -14.57 8.01
N ALA A 65 1.59 -15.75 7.36
CA ALA A 65 1.24 -17.01 8.00
C ALA A 65 2.18 -17.35 9.17
N LEU A 66 3.50 -17.21 8.98
CA LEU A 66 4.48 -17.42 10.05
C LEU A 66 4.21 -16.52 11.28
N PHE A 67 3.87 -15.24 11.06
CA PHE A 67 3.51 -14.33 12.15
C PHE A 67 2.20 -14.74 12.83
N GLN A 68 1.19 -15.19 12.08
CA GLN A 68 -0.10 -15.61 12.62
C GLN A 68 -0.02 -16.92 13.42
N GLU A 69 0.87 -17.83 13.02
CA GLU A 69 1.09 -19.12 13.68
C GLU A 69 2.05 -19.01 14.87
N SER A 70 2.73 -17.89 15.03
CA SER A 70 3.68 -17.67 16.12
C SER A 70 2.97 -17.46 17.47
N PRO A 71 3.60 -17.78 18.60
CA PRO A 71 3.04 -17.55 19.93
C PRO A 71 2.97 -16.06 20.31
N GLN A 72 3.61 -15.17 19.52
CA GLN A 72 3.63 -13.75 19.78
C GLN A 72 2.32 -13.07 19.32
N LEU A 73 2.02 -11.91 19.92
CA LEU A 73 0.89 -11.08 19.52
C LEU A 73 1.23 -10.31 18.22
N ALA A 74 0.93 -10.88 17.06
CA ALA A 74 1.28 -10.30 15.78
C ALA A 74 0.15 -9.43 15.19
N THR A 75 0.49 -8.20 14.82
CA THR A 75 -0.37 -7.31 14.02
C THR A 75 0.26 -7.10 12.65
N ILE A 76 -0.49 -7.40 11.61
CA ILE A 76 -0.05 -7.33 10.21
C ILE A 76 -0.75 -6.16 9.54
N LEU A 77 0.01 -5.19 9.06
CA LEU A 77 -0.49 -4.05 8.31
C LEU A 77 -0.25 -4.29 6.81
N ARG A 78 -1.31 -4.55 6.05
CA ARG A 78 -1.26 -4.61 4.57
C ARG A 78 -1.33 -3.20 4.01
N VAL A 79 -0.17 -2.60 3.77
CA VAL A 79 -0.03 -1.20 3.38
C VAL A 79 -0.23 -1.01 1.88
N ALA A 80 -1.02 -0.01 1.50
CA ALA A 80 -1.25 0.42 0.13
C ALA A 80 -0.04 1.16 -0.48
N GLY A 81 -0.18 1.77 -1.63
CA GLY A 81 0.87 2.55 -2.27
C GLY A 81 1.25 3.77 -1.43
N ILE A 82 2.43 3.76 -0.81
CA ILE A 82 2.88 4.85 0.06
C ILE A 82 3.30 6.06 -0.79
N TYR A 83 2.79 7.25 -0.43
CA TYR A 83 3.23 8.53 -0.96
C TYR A 83 3.58 9.52 0.16
N GLY A 84 4.10 10.69 -0.18
CA GLY A 84 4.55 11.74 0.73
C GLY A 84 5.88 12.35 0.27
N PRO A 85 6.56 13.16 1.09
CA PRO A 85 7.85 13.76 0.74
C PRO A 85 8.84 12.72 0.22
N GLU A 86 9.41 12.99 -0.96
CA GLU A 86 10.37 12.13 -1.68
C GLU A 86 9.83 10.75 -2.11
N ARG A 87 8.51 10.48 -1.97
CA ARG A 87 7.85 9.23 -2.33
C ARG A 87 6.63 9.47 -3.23
N GLY A 88 6.15 8.41 -3.87
CA GLY A 88 5.02 8.49 -4.81
C GLY A 88 5.48 8.31 -6.25
N TYR A 89 5.51 7.02 -6.69
CA TYR A 89 6.03 6.67 -8.01
C TYR A 89 5.30 7.41 -9.15
N LEU A 90 3.95 7.39 -9.15
CA LEU A 90 3.15 8.00 -10.22
C LEU A 90 3.30 9.53 -10.23
N TYR A 91 3.33 10.17 -9.05
CA TYR A 91 3.57 11.59 -8.91
C TYR A 91 4.93 12.00 -9.50
N ARG A 92 6.00 11.29 -9.13
CA ARG A 92 7.35 11.59 -9.66
C ARG A 92 7.47 11.36 -11.17
N GLN A 93 6.77 10.36 -11.72
CA GLN A 93 6.70 10.17 -13.17
C GLN A 93 5.97 11.34 -13.85
N PHE A 94 4.89 11.83 -13.22
CA PHE A 94 4.14 12.98 -13.71
C PHE A 94 5.01 14.25 -13.71
N LEU A 95 5.71 14.54 -12.62
CA LEU A 95 6.60 15.72 -12.52
C LEU A 95 7.70 15.72 -13.59
N LYS A 96 8.18 14.53 -14.00
CA LYS A 96 9.26 14.35 -15.00
C LYS A 96 8.73 14.27 -16.43
N ASP A 97 7.43 14.41 -16.66
CA ASP A 97 6.78 14.21 -17.95
C ASP A 97 7.00 12.79 -18.55
N GLU A 98 7.26 11.81 -17.68
CA GLU A 98 7.46 10.39 -18.02
C GLU A 98 6.20 9.54 -17.77
N ALA A 99 5.12 10.13 -17.25
CA ALA A 99 3.88 9.44 -16.96
C ALA A 99 3.14 9.07 -18.25
N VAL A 100 2.51 7.88 -18.23
CA VAL A 100 1.58 7.45 -19.29
C VAL A 100 0.32 6.87 -18.68
N ILE A 101 -0.82 7.12 -19.32
CA ILE A 101 -2.10 6.49 -18.96
C ILE A 101 -2.15 5.14 -19.66
N THR A 102 -2.34 4.07 -18.90
CA THR A 102 -2.35 2.72 -19.41
C THR A 102 -3.76 2.12 -19.38
N GLN A 103 -4.13 1.36 -20.40
CA GLN A 103 -5.46 0.70 -20.47
C GLN A 103 -6.63 1.69 -20.23
N GLY A 104 -6.58 2.87 -20.86
CA GLY A 104 -7.58 3.91 -20.67
C GLY A 104 -7.63 4.52 -19.27
N GLY A 105 -6.66 4.19 -18.38
CA GLY A 105 -6.55 4.71 -17.03
C GLY A 105 -7.62 4.20 -16.06
N SER A 106 -8.35 3.15 -16.42
CA SER A 106 -9.47 2.62 -15.61
C SER A 106 -9.03 1.82 -14.37
N ARG A 107 -7.75 1.50 -14.25
CA ARG A 107 -7.21 0.75 -13.11
C ARG A 107 -7.32 1.55 -11.81
N TRP A 108 -7.85 0.92 -10.77
CA TRP A 108 -7.91 1.47 -9.43
C TRP A 108 -6.53 1.53 -8.78
N ILE A 109 -6.25 2.64 -8.13
CA ILE A 109 -5.05 2.91 -7.32
C ILE A 109 -5.51 3.02 -5.87
N ASN A 110 -4.79 2.37 -4.97
CA ASN A 110 -4.98 2.50 -3.54
C ASN A 110 -3.71 3.11 -2.96
N MET A 111 -3.84 4.16 -2.19
CA MET A 111 -2.72 4.94 -1.67
C MET A 111 -2.85 5.15 -0.16
N ILE A 112 -1.78 5.62 0.44
CA ILE A 112 -1.75 6.10 1.82
C ILE A 112 -0.58 7.05 1.99
N HIS A 113 -0.79 8.13 2.74
CA HIS A 113 0.29 9.05 3.08
C HIS A 113 1.27 8.40 4.07
N ARG A 114 2.56 8.72 3.96
CA ARG A 114 3.61 8.20 4.86
C ARG A 114 3.30 8.43 6.35
N ASP A 115 2.80 9.61 6.71
CA ASP A 115 2.49 9.95 8.10
C ASP A 115 1.34 9.08 8.64
N ASP A 116 0.37 8.71 7.78
CA ASP A 116 -0.72 7.81 8.15
C ASP A 116 -0.27 6.36 8.32
N VAL A 117 0.78 5.94 7.60
CA VAL A 117 1.44 4.65 7.87
C VAL A 117 2.11 4.67 9.24
N VAL A 118 2.79 5.77 9.58
CA VAL A 118 3.43 5.93 10.90
C VAL A 118 2.38 5.88 12.01
N SER A 119 1.26 6.61 11.86
CA SER A 119 0.18 6.57 12.85
C SER A 119 -0.44 5.18 12.98
N ALA A 120 -0.59 4.44 11.87
CA ALA A 120 -1.07 3.06 11.89
C ALA A 120 -0.12 2.11 12.64
N LEU A 121 1.20 2.26 12.46
CA LEU A 121 2.22 1.51 13.21
C LEU A 121 2.13 1.78 14.73
N VAL A 122 1.95 3.04 15.12
CA VAL A 122 1.77 3.42 16.53
C VAL A 122 0.46 2.83 17.09
N THR A 123 -0.64 2.92 16.34
CA THR A 123 -1.92 2.33 16.72
C THR A 123 -1.83 0.81 16.87
N ALA A 124 -1.06 0.14 15.98
CA ALA A 124 -0.86 -1.31 16.02
C ALA A 124 -0.23 -1.83 17.31
N LEU A 125 0.40 -0.98 18.11
CA LEU A 125 0.92 -1.32 19.45
C LEU A 125 -0.20 -1.63 20.45
N ASN A 126 -1.41 -1.10 20.24
CA ASN A 126 -2.48 -1.11 21.24
C ASN A 126 -3.78 -1.80 20.79
N ILE A 127 -3.91 -2.15 19.49
CA ILE A 127 -5.09 -2.82 18.97
C ILE A 127 -4.98 -4.35 19.06
N PRO A 128 -6.07 -5.11 18.96
CA PRO A 128 -6.03 -6.57 18.92
C PRO A 128 -5.10 -7.08 17.82
N PRO A 129 -4.37 -8.19 18.05
CA PRO A 129 -3.59 -8.86 17.01
C PRO A 129 -4.48 -9.25 15.82
N GLY A 130 -3.90 -9.23 14.63
CA GLY A 130 -4.62 -9.61 13.40
C GLY A 130 -4.12 -8.86 12.16
N ILE A 131 -4.81 -9.06 11.05
CA ILE A 131 -4.51 -8.42 9.78
C ILE A 131 -5.39 -7.18 9.62
N TYR A 132 -4.80 -6.08 9.14
CA TYR A 132 -5.45 -4.80 8.90
C TYR A 132 -4.98 -4.17 7.59
N ASN A 133 -5.93 -3.81 6.73
CA ASN A 133 -5.64 -3.01 5.54
C ASN A 133 -5.35 -1.57 5.94
N THR A 134 -4.26 -1.03 5.39
CA THR A 134 -3.77 0.31 5.71
C THR A 134 -3.72 1.11 4.40
N SER A 135 -4.82 1.79 4.11
CA SER A 135 -5.02 2.66 2.94
C SER A 135 -5.80 3.91 3.34
N ASP A 136 -5.79 4.94 2.49
CA ASP A 136 -6.72 6.06 2.60
C ASP A 136 -8.16 5.63 2.31
N ASP A 137 -9.11 6.57 2.39
CA ASP A 137 -10.54 6.30 2.26
C ASP A 137 -11.03 6.32 0.80
N GLU A 138 -10.22 6.82 -0.14
CA GLU A 138 -10.65 7.10 -1.51
C GLU A 138 -9.78 6.41 -2.56
N PRO A 139 -10.00 5.11 -2.85
CA PRO A 139 -9.44 4.51 -4.04
C PRO A 139 -9.90 5.27 -5.29
N LEU A 140 -8.98 5.57 -6.19
CA LEU A 140 -9.29 6.30 -7.42
C LEU A 140 -8.70 5.62 -8.65
N THR A 141 -9.17 6.00 -9.85
CA THR A 141 -8.59 5.48 -11.08
C THR A 141 -7.29 6.20 -11.45
N GLN A 142 -6.43 5.52 -12.21
CA GLN A 142 -5.18 6.13 -12.70
C GLN A 142 -5.45 7.42 -13.50
N ARG A 143 -6.52 7.43 -14.32
CA ARG A 143 -6.91 8.60 -15.11
C ARG A 143 -7.30 9.77 -14.19
N ALA A 144 -8.18 9.52 -13.23
CA ALA A 144 -8.64 10.56 -12.30
C ALA A 144 -7.46 11.16 -11.49
N PHE A 145 -6.47 10.34 -11.14
CA PHE A 145 -5.26 10.82 -10.47
C PHE A 145 -4.45 11.77 -11.34
N PHE A 146 -4.21 11.43 -12.61
CA PHE A 146 -3.43 12.27 -13.50
C PHE A 146 -4.19 13.52 -13.97
N GLU A 147 -5.51 13.43 -14.14
CA GLU A 147 -6.35 14.59 -14.45
C GLU A 147 -6.32 15.61 -13.32
N TRP A 148 -6.44 15.16 -12.07
CA TRP A 148 -6.31 16.01 -10.90
C TRP A 148 -4.90 16.64 -10.78
N LEU A 149 -3.84 15.86 -10.97
CA LEU A 149 -2.47 16.42 -10.96
C LEU A 149 -2.24 17.44 -12.07
N ALA A 150 -2.81 17.23 -13.24
CA ALA A 150 -2.71 18.15 -14.37
C ALA A 150 -3.36 19.50 -14.03
N GLU A 151 -4.52 19.47 -13.37
CA GLU A 151 -5.22 20.67 -12.91
C GLU A 151 -4.43 21.40 -11.82
N GLU A 152 -4.00 20.70 -10.79
CA GLU A 152 -3.27 21.29 -9.64
C GLU A 152 -1.91 21.91 -10.02
N LEU A 153 -1.25 21.36 -11.03
CA LEU A 153 0.10 21.76 -11.41
C LEU A 153 0.16 22.56 -12.73
N ASP A 154 -0.99 22.91 -13.29
CA ASP A 154 -1.13 23.59 -14.61
C ASP A 154 -0.29 22.88 -15.69
N LYS A 155 -0.40 21.55 -15.76
CA LYS A 155 0.29 20.68 -16.72
C LYS A 155 -0.70 19.94 -17.61
N THR A 156 -0.20 19.37 -18.69
CA THR A 156 -1.03 18.52 -19.58
C THR A 156 -1.24 17.14 -18.98
N VAL A 157 -2.44 16.57 -19.21
CA VAL A 157 -2.71 15.18 -18.86
C VAL A 157 -1.77 14.26 -19.65
N PRO A 158 -1.14 13.25 -19.02
CA PRO A 158 -0.25 12.33 -19.70
C PRO A 158 -0.89 11.63 -20.89
N PRO A 159 -0.12 11.31 -21.94
CA PRO A 159 -0.63 10.59 -23.10
C PRO A 159 -1.01 9.15 -22.76
N GLU A 160 -1.89 8.58 -23.59
CA GLU A 160 -2.13 7.14 -23.58
C GLU A 160 -0.86 6.40 -24.01
N GLY A 161 -0.55 5.30 -23.33
CA GLY A 161 0.63 4.50 -23.63
C GLY A 161 0.47 3.04 -23.24
N GLU A 162 1.39 2.21 -23.69
CA GLU A 162 1.42 0.80 -23.34
C GLU A 162 2.02 0.57 -21.95
N VAL A 163 1.55 -0.50 -21.29
CA VAL A 163 2.09 -0.95 -20.01
C VAL A 163 3.54 -1.39 -20.19
N GLN A 164 4.50 -0.64 -19.68
CA GLN A 164 5.79 -1.24 -19.39
C GLN A 164 5.54 -2.37 -18.38
N LYS A 165 5.93 -3.61 -18.72
CA LYS A 165 5.67 -4.85 -17.96
C LYS A 165 6.09 -4.72 -16.49
N ARG A 166 5.23 -4.20 -15.64
CA ARG A 166 5.41 -4.11 -14.19
C ARG A 166 4.41 -5.02 -13.50
N LYS A 167 4.89 -5.87 -12.61
CA LYS A 167 4.06 -6.82 -11.83
C LYS A 167 2.88 -6.14 -11.10
N ARG A 168 3.04 -4.89 -10.65
CA ARG A 168 1.98 -4.11 -9.97
C ARG A 168 0.85 -3.62 -10.90
N ALA A 169 1.06 -3.63 -12.21
CA ALA A 169 0.05 -3.20 -13.19
C ALA A 169 -0.99 -4.29 -13.48
N MET A 170 -0.86 -5.49 -12.94
CA MET A 170 -1.72 -6.65 -13.27
C MET A 170 -2.93 -6.77 -12.34
N THR A 171 -2.95 -6.13 -11.17
CA THR A 171 -4.09 -6.18 -10.25
C THR A 171 -4.94 -4.93 -10.34
N ASN A 172 -6.25 -5.09 -10.19
CA ASN A 172 -7.23 -4.02 -10.21
C ASN A 172 -8.27 -4.29 -9.12
N LYS A 173 -8.25 -3.49 -8.05
CA LYS A 173 -9.08 -3.67 -6.86
C LYS A 173 -9.20 -2.38 -6.07
N ARG A 174 -10.20 -2.29 -5.22
CA ARG A 174 -10.34 -1.23 -4.21
C ARG A 174 -10.15 -1.83 -2.82
N VAL A 175 -9.25 -1.29 -2.03
CA VAL A 175 -8.93 -1.80 -0.70
C VAL A 175 -9.81 -1.11 0.35
N CYS A 176 -10.49 -1.91 1.17
CA CYS A 176 -11.29 -1.43 2.28
C CYS A 176 -10.42 -1.37 3.55
N ASN A 177 -10.37 -0.20 4.20
CA ASN A 177 -9.65 0.04 5.45
C ASN A 177 -10.56 0.05 6.69
N ALA A 178 -11.84 -0.31 6.54
CA ALA A 178 -12.86 -0.16 7.57
C ALA A 178 -12.50 -0.87 8.90
N LYS A 179 -11.80 -2.01 8.83
CA LYS A 179 -11.38 -2.75 10.02
C LYS A 179 -10.38 -1.96 10.87
N LEU A 180 -9.38 -1.31 10.25
CA LEU A 180 -8.42 -0.47 10.95
C LEU A 180 -9.11 0.81 11.48
N LYS A 181 -9.99 1.42 10.69
CA LYS A 181 -10.78 2.58 11.11
C LYS A 181 -11.77 2.30 12.23
N ALA A 182 -12.19 1.06 12.44
CA ALA A 182 -13.00 0.66 13.59
C ALA A 182 -12.21 0.65 14.92
N THR A 183 -10.90 0.89 14.87
CA THR A 183 -10.06 1.16 16.04
C THR A 183 -9.94 2.66 16.28
N ASP A 184 -9.04 3.07 17.18
CA ASP A 184 -8.76 4.51 17.44
C ASP A 184 -7.90 5.18 16.36
N TRP A 185 -7.58 4.46 15.27
CA TRP A 185 -6.78 5.02 14.17
C TRP A 185 -7.57 6.04 13.35
N GLN A 186 -6.93 7.19 13.13
CA GLN A 186 -7.49 8.26 12.31
C GLN A 186 -6.49 8.66 11.24
N LEU A 187 -6.99 8.90 10.03
CA LEU A 187 -6.21 9.43 8.92
C LEU A 187 -6.00 10.94 9.10
N LYS A 188 -4.75 11.36 8.98
CA LYS A 188 -4.39 12.78 8.82
C LYS A 188 -4.77 13.26 7.42
N TYR A 189 -4.61 12.37 6.43
CA TYR A 189 -4.92 12.62 5.02
C TYR A 189 -5.93 11.57 4.52
N PRO A 190 -7.24 11.83 4.69
CA PRO A 190 -8.30 10.86 4.35
C PRO A 190 -8.35 10.49 2.87
N ASN A 191 -7.79 11.32 2.00
CA ASN A 191 -7.72 11.08 0.56
C ASN A 191 -6.45 11.68 -0.05
N PHE A 192 -6.17 11.25 -1.26
CA PHE A 192 -4.96 11.67 -1.97
C PHE A 192 -4.90 13.18 -2.26
N ARG A 193 -6.05 13.87 -2.42
CA ARG A 193 -6.09 15.32 -2.71
C ARG A 193 -5.56 16.11 -1.52
N GLU A 194 -5.97 15.75 -0.32
CA GLU A 194 -5.47 16.40 0.90
C GLU A 194 -3.98 16.13 1.10
N GLY A 195 -3.53 14.88 0.90
CA GLY A 195 -2.14 14.52 1.08
C GLY A 195 -1.20 15.10 0.02
N TYR A 196 -1.54 14.98 -1.26
CA TYR A 196 -0.74 15.59 -2.33
C TYR A 196 -0.89 17.11 -2.39
N GLY A 197 -2.07 17.66 -2.08
CA GLY A 197 -2.26 19.11 -1.98
C GLY A 197 -1.35 19.74 -0.92
N ALA A 198 -1.24 19.12 0.26
CA ALA A 198 -0.29 19.54 1.28
C ALA A 198 1.17 19.46 0.78
N LEU A 199 1.55 18.35 0.14
CA LEU A 199 2.89 18.15 -0.41
C LEU A 199 3.24 19.20 -1.49
N ILE A 200 2.33 19.46 -2.43
CA ILE A 200 2.51 20.46 -3.49
C ILE A 200 2.66 21.85 -2.89
N SER A 201 1.84 22.19 -1.88
CA SER A 201 1.93 23.49 -1.21
C SER A 201 3.26 23.69 -0.48
N GLU A 202 3.78 22.65 0.17
CA GLU A 202 5.10 22.68 0.83
C GLU A 202 6.23 22.85 -0.19
N GLU A 203 6.18 22.14 -1.33
CA GLU A 203 7.18 22.24 -2.39
C GLU A 203 7.19 23.62 -3.07
N GLN A 204 6.03 24.28 -3.19
CA GLN A 204 5.89 25.62 -3.77
C GLN A 204 6.22 26.75 -2.78
N GLY A 205 5.95 26.53 -1.48
CA GLY A 205 6.20 27.53 -0.42
C GLY A 205 7.64 27.55 0.12
N GLY A 206 8.46 26.58 -0.25
CA GLY A 206 9.84 26.42 0.21
C GLY A 206 10.90 27.21 -0.59
N HIS A 207 10.49 28.26 -1.34
CA HIS A 207 11.38 29.14 -2.11
C HIS A 207 11.44 30.53 -1.52
#